data_79e1910fbd88e79637e7f7c478e880e5
#
_entry.id   79e1910fbd88e79637e7f7c478e880e5
#
_cell.length_a   1.000
_cell.length_b   1.000
_cell.length_c   1.000
_cell.angle_alpha   90.00
_cell.angle_beta   90.00
_cell.angle_gamma   90.00
#
_symmetry.space_group_name_H-M   'P 1'
#
loop_
_entity.id
_entity.type
_entity.pdbx_description
1 polymer ?
#
loop_
_entity_poly.entity_id
_entity_poly.type
_entity_poly.pdbx_seq_one_letter_code
_entity_poly.pdbx_strand_id
1 'polypeptide(L)'
;KAVLLLVDIRHVPGENDVTMYNWIVANGYEPVIIATKLDKIKRSQKDKNIKLIREKLGCGTGTKIIPFSAVSKQGKEEIWKLIEESIANSEENANPTTTVD
;
A
#
# COMPACT_ATOMS: atom_id res chain seq x y z
N LYS A 1 -7.75 -8.02 9.03
CA LYS A 1 -8.09 -7.83 7.69
C LYS A 1 -7.28 -6.73 7.10
N ALA A 2 -6.73 -6.92 5.94
CA ALA A 2 -5.85 -5.96 5.29
C ALA A 2 -6.63 -5.10 4.30
N VAL A 3 -6.31 -3.82 4.24
CA VAL A 3 -6.89 -2.91 3.28
C VAL A 3 -5.75 -2.28 2.50
N LEU A 4 -5.84 -2.32 1.19
CA LEU A 4 -4.78 -1.77 0.36
C LEU A 4 -5.03 -0.31 0.08
N LEU A 5 -4.01 0.51 0.30
CA LEU A 5 -4.10 1.94 0.03
C LEU A 5 -3.07 2.26 -1.05
N LEU A 6 -3.52 2.75 -2.19
CA LEU A 6 -2.64 3.06 -3.29
C LEU A 6 -2.19 4.50 -3.25
N VAL A 7 -0.91 4.74 -3.35
CA VAL A 7 -0.35 6.09 -3.40
C VAL A 7 0.67 6.13 -4.54
N ASP A 8 0.90 7.31 -5.07
CA ASP A 8 1.84 7.49 -6.17
C ASP A 8 3.22 7.71 -5.57
N ILE A 9 4.18 6.85 -5.91
CA ILE A 9 5.51 6.92 -5.32
C ILE A 9 6.23 8.20 -5.67
N ARG A 10 5.80 8.91 -6.70
CA ARG A 10 6.47 10.15 -7.12
C ARG A 10 6.17 11.32 -6.19
N HIS A 11 5.13 11.24 -5.39
CA HIS A 11 4.69 12.37 -4.61
C HIS A 11 4.52 12.03 -3.14
N VAL A 12 4.62 13.01 -2.31
CA VAL A 12 4.30 12.83 -0.90
C VAL A 12 2.78 12.71 -0.80
N PRO A 13 2.24 11.76 -0.05
CA PRO A 13 0.80 11.59 0.03
C PRO A 13 0.09 12.86 0.50
N GLY A 14 -1.07 13.11 -0.06
CA GLY A 14 -1.85 14.28 0.30
C GLY A 14 -2.69 14.04 1.53
N GLU A 15 -3.48 15.04 1.90
CA GLU A 15 -4.30 14.94 3.08
C GLU A 15 -5.35 13.85 2.96
N ASN A 16 -5.86 13.62 1.77
CA ASN A 16 -6.85 12.57 1.58
C ASN A 16 -6.25 11.20 1.87
N ASP A 17 -5.00 10.99 1.48
CA ASP A 17 -4.34 9.72 1.72
C ASP A 17 -4.11 9.53 3.22
N VAL A 18 -3.73 10.58 3.92
CA VAL A 18 -3.52 10.53 5.36
C VAL A 18 -4.83 10.22 6.05
N THR A 19 -5.92 10.85 5.62
CA THR A 19 -7.22 10.61 6.21
C THR A 19 -7.64 9.16 6.02
N MET A 20 -7.43 8.63 4.82
CA MET A 20 -7.79 7.24 4.55
C MET A 20 -6.95 6.28 5.39
N TYR A 21 -5.66 6.56 5.50
CA TYR A 21 -4.79 5.71 6.31
C TYR A 21 -5.28 5.69 7.77
N ASN A 22 -5.60 6.86 8.32
CA ASN A 22 -6.06 6.95 9.68
C ASN A 22 -7.40 6.23 9.86
N TRP A 23 -8.27 6.30 8.86
CA TRP A 23 -9.53 5.61 8.90
C TRP A 23 -9.33 4.10 8.96
N ILE A 24 -8.40 3.58 8.14
CA ILE A 24 -8.11 2.16 8.11
C ILE A 24 -7.66 1.69 9.49
N VAL A 25 -6.74 2.44 10.09
CA VAL A 25 -6.21 2.06 11.39
C VAL A 25 -7.27 2.18 12.46
N ALA A 26 -8.08 3.24 12.42
CA ALA A 26 -9.09 3.47 13.44
C ALA A 26 -10.16 2.39 13.42
N ASN A 27 -10.38 1.77 12.28
CA ASN A 27 -11.38 0.72 12.17
C ASN A 27 -10.81 -0.67 12.40
N GLY A 28 -9.58 -0.76 12.85
CA GLY A 28 -9.01 -2.05 13.19
C GLY A 28 -8.47 -2.85 12.03
N TYR A 29 -8.36 -2.23 10.84
CA TYR A 29 -7.81 -2.94 9.71
C TYR A 29 -6.31 -2.72 9.64
N GLU A 30 -5.64 -3.60 8.91
CA GLU A 30 -4.21 -3.50 8.73
C GLU A 30 -3.95 -2.81 7.41
N PRO A 31 -3.37 -1.62 7.38
CA PRO A 31 -3.11 -0.94 6.13
C PRO A 31 -1.89 -1.50 5.42
N VAL A 32 -2.01 -1.71 4.12
CA VAL A 32 -0.88 -2.10 3.29
C VAL A 32 -0.80 -1.06 2.19
N ILE A 33 0.32 -0.37 2.10
CA ILE A 33 0.48 0.74 1.18
C ILE A 33 1.10 0.23 -0.12
N ILE A 34 0.45 0.53 -1.23
CA ILE A 34 1.00 0.17 -2.54
C ILE A 34 1.49 1.45 -3.18
N ALA A 35 2.79 1.60 -3.30
CA ALA A 35 3.39 2.79 -3.89
C ALA A 35 3.52 2.55 -5.39
N THR A 36 2.60 3.13 -6.17
CA THR A 36 2.50 2.86 -7.59
C THR A 36 3.44 3.72 -8.40
N LYS A 37 3.56 3.43 -9.67
CA LYS A 37 4.34 4.21 -10.63
C LYS A 37 5.83 4.16 -10.34
N LEU A 38 6.29 3.04 -9.85
CA LEU A 38 7.70 2.87 -9.54
C LEU A 38 8.58 3.11 -10.77
N ASP A 39 8.08 2.80 -11.96
CA ASP A 39 8.85 2.97 -13.18
C ASP A 39 9.07 4.45 -13.53
N LYS A 40 8.41 5.36 -12.85
CA LYS A 40 8.53 6.78 -13.15
C LYS A 40 9.58 7.48 -12.32
N ILE A 41 10.28 6.79 -11.44
CA ILE A 41 11.34 7.41 -10.65
C ILE A 41 12.62 6.61 -10.81
N LYS A 42 13.73 7.21 -10.44
CA LYS A 42 15.01 6.56 -10.53
C LYS A 42 15.16 5.60 -9.36
N ARG A 43 15.92 4.55 -9.59
CA ARG A 43 16.15 3.57 -8.53
C ARG A 43 16.72 4.23 -7.28
N SER A 44 17.56 5.24 -7.44
CA SER A 44 18.18 5.89 -6.31
C SER A 44 17.17 6.69 -5.48
N GLN A 45 15.99 6.97 -6.04
CA GLN A 45 15.00 7.74 -5.32
C GLN A 45 13.97 6.86 -4.63
N LYS A 46 13.97 5.58 -4.92
CA LYS A 46 12.95 4.69 -4.39
C LYS A 46 12.90 4.68 -2.87
N ASP A 47 14.02 4.43 -2.23
CA ASP A 47 14.03 4.31 -0.78
C ASP A 47 13.70 5.63 -0.10
N LYS A 48 14.18 6.73 -0.68
CA LYS A 48 13.89 8.04 -0.13
C LYS A 48 12.40 8.34 -0.21
N ASN A 49 11.78 8.05 -1.34
CA ASN A 49 10.37 8.34 -1.51
C ASN A 49 9.50 7.45 -0.63
N ILE A 50 9.88 6.20 -0.46
CA ILE A 50 9.15 5.31 0.44
C ILE A 50 9.24 5.84 1.87
N LYS A 51 10.39 6.34 2.26
CA LYS A 51 10.55 6.88 3.60
C LYS A 51 9.64 8.10 3.80
N LEU A 52 9.56 8.96 2.78
CA LEU A 52 8.69 10.13 2.86
C LEU A 52 7.22 9.74 2.97
N ILE A 53 6.81 8.71 2.23
CA ILE A 53 5.46 8.21 2.31
C ILE A 53 5.17 7.70 3.73
N ARG A 54 6.09 6.93 4.27
CA ARG A 54 5.92 6.37 5.61
C ARG A 54 5.80 7.48 6.65
N GLU A 55 6.63 8.50 6.53
CA GLU A 55 6.60 9.59 7.48
C GLU A 55 5.32 10.41 7.37
N LYS A 56 4.88 10.67 6.15
CA LYS A 56 3.70 11.50 5.96
C LYS A 56 2.45 10.80 6.45
N LEU A 57 2.34 9.50 6.22
CA LEU A 57 1.17 8.77 6.67
C LEU A 57 1.25 8.42 8.15
N GLY A 58 2.41 8.55 8.75
CA GLY A 58 2.57 8.19 10.16
C GLY A 58 2.65 6.70 10.36
N CYS A 59 3.12 5.97 9.35
CA CYS A 59 3.22 4.52 9.44
C CYS A 59 4.32 4.10 10.38
N GLY A 60 4.08 3.07 11.15
CA GLY A 60 5.15 2.47 11.94
C GLY A 60 6.01 1.57 11.08
N THR A 61 7.03 1.01 11.67
CA THR A 61 7.95 0.14 10.92
C THR A 61 7.28 -1.16 10.52
N GLY A 62 6.18 -1.51 11.18
CA GLY A 62 5.50 -2.74 10.82
C GLY A 62 4.55 -2.63 9.65
N THR A 63 4.28 -1.43 9.17
CA THR A 63 3.36 -1.26 8.05
C THR A 63 4.11 -1.53 6.75
N LYS A 64 3.53 -2.37 5.90
CA LYS A 64 4.18 -2.71 4.65
C LYS A 64 3.90 -1.66 3.59
N ILE A 65 4.95 -1.22 2.90
CA ILE A 65 4.83 -0.33 1.77
C ILE A 65 5.49 -1.05 0.61
N ILE A 66 4.71 -1.41 -0.41
CA ILE A 66 5.18 -2.21 -1.51
C ILE A 66 5.31 -1.36 -2.76
N PRO A 67 6.51 -1.15 -3.28
CA PRO A 67 6.68 -0.44 -4.53
C PRO A 67 6.15 -1.27 -5.69
N PHE A 68 5.40 -0.65 -6.57
CA PHE A 68 4.77 -1.38 -7.65
C PHE A 68 4.85 -0.63 -8.97
N SER A 69 5.08 -1.35 -10.06
CA SER A 69 5.04 -0.80 -11.39
C SER A 69 4.17 -1.66 -12.26
N ALA A 70 3.11 -1.10 -12.80
CA ALA A 70 2.25 -1.83 -13.73
C ALA A 70 2.98 -2.09 -15.05
N VAL A 71 3.93 -1.22 -15.39
CA VAL A 71 4.66 -1.37 -16.65
C VAL A 71 5.65 -2.52 -16.57
N SER A 72 6.48 -2.57 -15.53
CA SER A 72 7.47 -3.62 -15.40
C SER A 72 6.95 -4.78 -14.57
N LYS A 73 5.79 -4.63 -13.99
CA LYS A 73 5.17 -5.64 -13.14
C LYS A 73 5.98 -5.93 -11.89
N GLN A 74 6.86 -5.03 -11.52
CA GLN A 74 7.63 -5.20 -10.32
C GLN A 74 6.71 -5.03 -9.11
N GLY A 75 6.82 -5.87 -8.14
CA GLY A 75 5.96 -5.85 -6.95
C GLY A 75 4.67 -6.62 -7.11
N LYS A 76 4.34 -7.09 -8.33
CA LYS A 76 3.07 -7.74 -8.56
C LYS A 76 2.93 -9.03 -7.76
N GLU A 77 3.97 -9.82 -7.70
CA GLU A 77 3.88 -11.07 -7.00
C GLU A 77 3.72 -10.89 -5.50
N GLU A 78 4.36 -9.86 -4.97
CA GLU A 78 4.26 -9.58 -3.55
C GLU A 78 2.84 -9.18 -3.20
N ILE A 79 2.21 -8.37 -4.05
CA ILE A 79 0.84 -7.96 -3.83
C ILE A 79 -0.10 -9.16 -3.94
N TRP A 80 0.09 -10.03 -4.95
CA TRP A 80 -0.72 -11.20 -5.10
C TRP A 80 -0.62 -12.10 -3.87
N LYS A 81 0.58 -12.25 -3.33
CA LYS A 81 0.75 -13.10 -2.18
C LYS A 81 -0.04 -12.55 -1.01
N LEU A 82 -0.03 -11.24 -0.81
CA LEU A 82 -0.78 -10.66 0.27
C LEU A 82 -2.28 -10.85 0.08
N ILE A 83 -2.76 -10.73 -1.15
CA ILE A 83 -4.17 -10.94 -1.43
C ILE A 83 -4.56 -12.38 -1.14
N GLU A 84 -3.73 -13.32 -1.53
CA GLU A 84 -4.02 -14.73 -1.30
C GLU A 84 -4.06 -15.05 0.19
N GLU A 85 -3.16 -14.47 0.94
CA GLU A 85 -3.15 -14.69 2.38
C GLU A 85 -4.38 -14.13 3.04
N SER A 86 -4.83 -12.96 2.58
CA SER A 86 -6.03 -12.36 3.12
C SER A 86 -7.25 -13.20 2.82
N ILE A 87 -7.34 -13.74 1.62
CA ILE A 87 -8.45 -14.58 1.26
C ILE A 87 -8.43 -15.87 2.09
N ALA A 88 -7.27 -16.45 2.25
CA ALA A 88 -7.18 -17.68 3.01
C ALA A 88 -7.59 -17.47 4.47
N ASN A 89 -7.27 -16.29 5.00
CA ASN A 89 -7.60 -16.05 6.39
C ASN A 89 -9.02 -15.63 6.62
N SER A 90 -9.73 -15.17 5.65
CA SER A 90 -11.11 -14.76 5.85
C SER A 90 -11.94 -15.42 4.87
N GLU A 91 -11.80 -16.66 4.80
CA GLU A 91 -12.48 -17.34 3.85
C GLU A 91 -13.85 -17.15 3.78
N GLU A 92 -14.53 -17.06 4.79
CA GLU A 92 -15.90 -16.97 4.65
C GLU A 92 -16.23 -15.70 4.15
N ASN A 93 -15.58 -14.77 4.17
CA ASN A 93 -15.96 -13.61 3.76
C ASN A 93 -15.57 -13.31 2.55
N ALA A 94 -15.20 -13.85 1.88
CA ALA A 94 -14.99 -13.64 0.68
C ALA A 94 -15.27 -12.44 0.05
N ASN A 95 -15.43 -11.47 0.46
CA ASN A 95 -15.76 -10.42 -0.19
C ASN A 95 -14.63 -9.68 -0.58
N PRO A 96 -14.20 -9.73 -1.57
CA PRO A 96 -13.06 -9.21 -1.95
C PRO A 96 -12.95 -7.88 -2.19
N THR A 97 -13.48 -7.27 -2.30
CA THR A 97 -13.44 -6.07 -2.61
C THR A 97 -12.59 -5.20 -2.16
N THR A 98 -12.35 -4.77 -1.73
CA THR A 98 -11.63 -3.98 -1.22
C THR A 98 -10.94 -3.09 -1.89
N THR A 99 -10.87 -2.62 -2.43
CA THR A 99 -10.32 -1.80 -3.09
C THR A 99 -10.02 -0.62 -2.78
N VAL A 100 -9.57 -0.03 -2.88
CA VAL A 100 -9.27 1.02 -2.52
C VAL A 100 -8.77 1.84 -3.32
N ASP A 101 -8.54 2.55 -3.54
CA ASP A 101 -8.18 3.46 -4.35
C ASP A 101 -7.77 4.49 -4.04
#